data_91b8637d2ce33194b3e9adb14559da2e
#
_entry.id   91b8637d2ce33194b3e9adb14559da2e
#
_cell.length_a   1.000
_cell.length_b   1.000
_cell.length_c   1.000
_cell.angle_alpha   90.00
_cell.angle_beta   90.00
_cell.angle_gamma   90.00
#
_symmetry.space_group_name_H-M   'P 1'
#
loop_
_entity.id
_entity.type
_entity.pdbx_description
1 polymer ?
#
loop_
_entity_poly.entity_id
_entity_poly.type
_entity_poly.pdbx_seq_one_letter_code
_entity_poly.pdbx_strand_id
1 'polypeptide(L)'
;MNKHTFFLFLAIIITSCSNAQRNSDIPLPSGKSIYIPKELQGMDLQNPASQWSYHRMAYTENFVIFWEKGFGNDLSNPPQLEGHSMKVDLPGLKEKLENFYAYFYHTLQFARQGSKCDKYRMMVMINYSLEGTAYGGDYDGQIGALWITPNRVQDEKLNCIAHELGHSFQSQITCDGQGEAWGGCGFFEMTSQWMLWQVNPDWMTDEKYHWDAFKTLTHKAYLHLDNIY
;
A
#
# COMPACT_ATOMS: atom_id res chain seq x y z
N MET A 1 -78.70 -22.63 35.39
CA MET A 1 -78.07 -21.32 35.19
C MET A 1 -76.54 -21.52 35.29
N ASN A 2 -75.89 -21.75 34.17
CA ASN A 2 -74.47 -21.91 34.12
C ASN A 2 -73.81 -20.63 33.61
N LYS A 3 -72.95 -20.05 34.43
CA LYS A 3 -72.15 -18.89 34.05
C LYS A 3 -70.84 -19.38 33.48
N HIS A 4 -70.62 -19.20 32.17
CA HIS A 4 -69.31 -19.42 31.56
C HIS A 4 -68.51 -18.14 31.69
N THR A 5 -67.41 -18.26 32.43
CA THR A 5 -66.39 -17.22 32.56
C THR A 5 -65.40 -17.37 31.42
N PHE A 6 -65.35 -16.39 30.52
CA PHE A 6 -64.42 -16.33 29.40
C PHE A 6 -63.14 -15.63 29.87
N PHE A 7 -62.03 -16.37 29.92
CA PHE A 7 -60.68 -15.81 30.19
C PHE A 7 -60.08 -15.37 28.85
N LEU A 8 -59.94 -14.05 28.70
CA LEU A 8 -59.24 -13.46 27.60
C LEU A 8 -57.71 -13.45 27.90
N PHE A 9 -56.92 -14.28 27.23
CA PHE A 9 -55.48 -14.23 27.25
C PHE A 9 -54.99 -13.12 26.32
N LEU A 10 -54.48 -12.02 26.91
CA LEU A 10 -53.83 -10.95 26.17
C LEU A 10 -52.38 -11.34 25.98
N ALA A 11 -52.01 -11.82 24.78
CA ALA A 11 -50.61 -12.09 24.40
C ALA A 11 -49.92 -10.76 24.09
N ILE A 12 -49.04 -10.31 25.01
CA ILE A 12 -48.15 -9.17 24.76
C ILE A 12 -47.01 -9.66 23.88
N ILE A 13 -47.06 -9.32 22.60
CA ILE A 13 -45.94 -9.51 21.68
C ILE A 13 -44.93 -8.40 21.96
N ILE A 14 -43.88 -8.73 22.69
CA ILE A 14 -42.72 -7.86 22.85
C ILE A 14 -41.92 -7.95 21.54
N THR A 15 -42.14 -7.04 20.61
CA THR A 15 -41.25 -6.84 19.47
C THR A 15 -39.95 -6.23 19.98
N SER A 16 -38.94 -7.08 20.17
CA SER A 16 -37.56 -6.62 20.38
C SER A 16 -37.11 -5.94 19.09
N CYS A 17 -37.24 -4.62 19.01
CA CYS A 17 -36.48 -3.84 18.04
C CYS A 17 -35.00 -3.97 18.41
N SER A 18 -34.30 -4.90 17.79
CA SER A 18 -32.87 -4.86 17.73
C SER A 18 -32.49 -3.58 16.98
N ASN A 19 -32.06 -2.56 17.73
CA ASN A 19 -31.32 -1.45 17.13
C ASN A 19 -30.04 -2.01 16.52
N ALA A 20 -30.11 -2.43 15.26
CA ALA A 20 -28.92 -2.61 14.44
C ALA A 20 -28.28 -1.22 14.39
N GLN A 21 -27.24 -1.03 15.18
CA GLN A 21 -26.41 0.14 15.17
C GLN A 21 -25.88 0.22 13.74
N ARG A 22 -26.43 1.13 12.92
CA ARG A 22 -25.87 1.43 11.60
C ARG A 22 -24.46 1.94 11.89
N ASN A 23 -23.46 1.12 11.62
CA ASN A 23 -22.11 1.61 11.53
C ASN A 23 -22.14 2.75 10.51
N SER A 24 -21.87 3.97 10.97
CA SER A 24 -21.73 5.09 10.06
C SER A 24 -20.59 4.76 9.11
N ASP A 25 -20.84 4.79 7.81
CA ASP A 25 -19.83 4.57 6.80
C ASP A 25 -18.62 5.46 7.07
N ILE A 26 -17.41 4.90 6.93
CA ILE A 26 -16.18 5.67 7.04
C ILE A 26 -16.13 6.65 5.86
N PRO A 27 -16.05 7.96 6.12
CA PRO A 27 -15.97 8.94 5.05
C PRO A 27 -14.63 8.80 4.30
N LEU A 28 -14.70 8.79 2.97
CA LEU A 28 -13.49 8.78 2.15
C LEU A 28 -12.85 10.16 2.09
N PRO A 29 -11.52 10.25 1.91
CA PRO A 29 -10.80 11.51 1.87
C PRO A 29 -11.21 12.35 0.64
N SER A 30 -11.26 13.67 0.82
CA SER A 30 -11.40 14.62 -0.28
C SER A 30 -10.12 14.69 -1.14
N GLY A 31 -10.19 15.33 -2.29
CA GLY A 31 -9.06 15.47 -3.23
C GLY A 31 -8.96 14.26 -4.18
N LYS A 32 -7.75 13.73 -4.36
CA LYS A 32 -7.55 12.56 -5.23
C LYS A 32 -8.38 11.38 -4.75
N SER A 33 -8.96 10.65 -5.70
CA SER A 33 -9.78 9.46 -5.42
C SER A 33 -8.93 8.26 -5.01
N ILE A 34 -9.57 7.27 -4.40
CA ILE A 34 -9.01 5.93 -4.19
C ILE A 34 -9.49 5.06 -5.34
N TYR A 35 -8.57 4.46 -6.07
CA TYR A 35 -8.89 3.39 -7.02
C TYR A 35 -9.18 2.11 -6.24
N ILE A 36 -10.25 1.41 -6.57
CA ILE A 36 -10.57 0.11 -5.96
C ILE A 36 -10.16 -0.99 -6.96
N PRO A 37 -9.06 -1.72 -6.69
CA PRO A 37 -8.58 -2.78 -7.55
C PRO A 37 -9.62 -3.90 -7.72
N LYS A 38 -9.54 -4.62 -8.85
CA LYS A 38 -10.43 -5.75 -9.13
C LYS A 38 -10.43 -6.79 -8.03
N GLU A 39 -9.27 -7.06 -7.44
CA GLU A 39 -9.14 -8.02 -6.32
C GLU A 39 -9.90 -7.58 -5.05
N LEU A 40 -10.16 -6.28 -4.88
CA LEU A 40 -10.88 -5.75 -3.73
C LEU A 40 -12.36 -5.47 -4.02
N GLN A 41 -12.80 -5.51 -5.29
CA GLN A 41 -14.19 -5.16 -5.67
C GLN A 41 -15.26 -6.08 -5.06
N GLY A 42 -14.88 -7.32 -4.73
CA GLY A 42 -15.78 -8.27 -4.06
C GLY A 42 -15.79 -8.15 -2.53
N MET A 43 -14.99 -7.25 -1.96
CA MET A 43 -14.83 -7.09 -0.52
C MET A 43 -15.63 -5.90 -0.02
N ASP A 44 -16.36 -6.08 1.09
CA ASP A 44 -17.00 -4.95 1.79
C ASP A 44 -15.93 -4.17 2.58
N LEU A 45 -15.42 -3.10 1.98
CA LEU A 45 -14.39 -2.26 2.58
C LEU A 45 -14.93 -1.40 3.75
N GLN A 46 -16.25 -1.25 3.89
CA GLN A 46 -16.87 -0.58 5.05
C GLN A 46 -16.94 -1.52 6.27
N ASN A 47 -16.81 -2.83 6.07
CA ASN A 47 -16.85 -3.80 7.15
C ASN A 47 -15.47 -3.87 7.86
N PRO A 48 -15.38 -3.57 9.16
CA PRO A 48 -14.12 -3.69 9.90
C PRO A 48 -13.59 -5.14 10.01
N ALA A 49 -14.46 -6.14 9.76
CA ALA A 49 -14.06 -7.55 9.77
C ALA A 49 -13.41 -8.02 8.47
N SER A 50 -13.51 -7.27 7.37
CA SER A 50 -12.85 -7.59 6.10
C SER A 50 -11.34 -7.58 6.26
N GLN A 51 -10.61 -8.32 5.41
CA GLN A 51 -9.14 -8.34 5.42
C GLN A 51 -8.57 -6.94 5.21
N TRP A 52 -9.05 -6.23 4.21
CA TRP A 52 -8.80 -4.81 3.94
C TRP A 52 -10.07 -4.01 4.24
N SER A 53 -9.93 -2.86 4.88
CA SER A 53 -11.08 -2.05 5.25
C SER A 53 -10.69 -0.59 5.40
N TYR A 54 -11.62 0.33 5.13
CA TYR A 54 -11.46 1.76 5.39
C TYR A 54 -11.26 2.08 6.88
N HIS A 55 -11.62 1.15 7.79
CA HIS A 55 -11.29 1.27 9.23
C HIS A 55 -9.78 1.10 9.52
N ARG A 56 -9.04 0.54 8.59
CA ARG A 56 -7.60 0.32 8.64
C ARG A 56 -6.93 0.96 7.45
N MET A 57 -7.09 2.27 7.37
CA MET A 57 -6.60 3.08 6.27
C MET A 57 -6.07 4.41 6.79
N ALA A 58 -5.00 4.88 6.18
CA ALA A 58 -4.52 6.25 6.28
C ALA A 58 -4.31 6.80 4.87
N TYR A 59 -4.21 8.11 4.77
CA TYR A 59 -3.94 8.73 3.47
C TYR A 59 -3.09 9.98 3.63
N THR A 60 -2.47 10.35 2.54
CA THR A 60 -1.78 11.60 2.31
C THR A 60 -2.37 12.27 1.07
N GLU A 61 -1.75 13.29 0.55
CA GLU A 61 -2.18 13.89 -0.72
C GLU A 61 -2.09 12.86 -1.87
N ASN A 62 -0.96 12.13 -1.95
CA ASN A 62 -0.63 11.28 -3.09
C ASN A 62 -0.76 9.78 -2.82
N PHE A 63 -0.94 9.37 -1.59
CA PHE A 63 -1.04 7.95 -1.21
C PHE A 63 -2.30 7.63 -0.43
N VAL A 64 -2.78 6.40 -0.60
CA VAL A 64 -3.66 5.71 0.33
C VAL A 64 -2.93 4.48 0.87
N ILE A 65 -2.92 4.30 2.18
CA ILE A 65 -2.20 3.26 2.89
C ILE A 65 -3.22 2.39 3.60
N PHE A 66 -3.35 1.14 3.18
CA PHE A 66 -4.15 0.13 3.86
C PHE A 66 -3.27 -0.81 4.65
N TRP A 67 -3.78 -1.35 5.74
CA TRP A 67 -3.13 -2.45 6.46
C TRP A 67 -4.09 -3.56 6.78
N GLU A 68 -3.58 -4.78 6.75
CA GLU A 68 -4.37 -5.99 6.97
C GLU A 68 -4.98 -6.05 8.36
N LYS A 69 -6.06 -6.83 8.46
CA LYS A 69 -6.81 -7.07 9.70
C LYS A 69 -5.93 -7.56 10.86
N GLY A 70 -4.87 -8.33 10.57
CA GLY A 70 -3.94 -8.86 11.57
C GLY A 70 -3.28 -7.79 12.45
N PHE A 71 -3.08 -6.59 11.94
CA PHE A 71 -2.54 -5.47 12.71
C PHE A 71 -3.50 -4.89 13.76
N GLY A 72 -4.80 -5.16 13.65
CA GLY A 72 -5.80 -4.38 14.37
C GLY A 72 -5.89 -2.95 13.86
N ASN A 73 -6.31 -2.02 14.73
CA ASN A 73 -6.54 -0.62 14.33
C ASN A 73 -5.34 0.30 14.60
N ASP A 74 -4.30 -0.19 15.25
CA ASP A 74 -3.15 0.63 15.68
C ASP A 74 -1.83 -0.01 15.22
N LEU A 75 -1.23 0.58 14.23
CA LEU A 75 0.09 0.16 13.69
C LEU A 75 1.26 0.43 14.64
N SER A 76 1.07 1.30 15.64
CA SER A 76 2.12 1.59 16.64
C SER A 76 2.20 0.51 17.72
N ASN A 77 1.12 -0.26 17.92
CA ASN A 77 1.06 -1.33 18.91
C ASN A 77 0.23 -2.53 18.41
N PRO A 78 0.55 -3.10 17.25
CA PRO A 78 -0.17 -4.26 16.73
C PRO A 78 0.14 -5.52 17.53
N PRO A 79 -0.67 -6.58 17.41
CA PRO A 79 -0.30 -7.90 17.89
C PRO A 79 1.06 -8.34 17.33
N GLN A 80 1.77 -9.16 18.09
CA GLN A 80 2.98 -9.81 17.58
C GLN A 80 2.59 -10.99 16.68
N LEU A 81 3.41 -11.26 15.67
CA LEU A 81 3.29 -12.46 14.85
C LEU A 81 4.49 -13.36 15.14
N GLU A 82 4.23 -14.57 15.67
CA GLU A 82 5.28 -15.55 16.04
C GLU A 82 6.39 -14.96 16.92
N GLY A 83 6.03 -14.04 17.83
CA GLY A 83 6.96 -13.36 18.72
C GLY A 83 7.71 -12.17 18.11
N HIS A 84 7.50 -11.88 16.84
CA HIS A 84 8.11 -10.75 16.16
C HIS A 84 7.25 -9.48 16.25
N SER A 85 7.91 -8.34 16.37
CA SER A 85 7.25 -7.04 16.36
C SER A 85 6.72 -6.73 14.96
N MET A 86 5.44 -6.38 14.89
CA MET A 86 4.77 -5.97 13.64
C MET A 86 4.55 -4.46 13.59
N LYS A 87 5.25 -3.68 14.40
CA LYS A 87 5.09 -2.22 14.46
C LYS A 87 5.47 -1.56 13.14
N VAL A 88 4.72 -0.52 12.80
CA VAL A 88 5.03 0.37 11.67
C VAL A 88 4.93 1.81 12.14
N ASP A 89 5.96 2.59 11.89
CA ASP A 89 5.92 4.05 12.07
C ASP A 89 5.14 4.68 10.90
N LEU A 90 3.82 4.75 11.07
CA LEU A 90 2.95 5.30 10.04
C LEU A 90 3.21 6.80 9.76
N PRO A 91 3.44 7.67 10.76
CA PRO A 91 3.82 9.06 10.51
C PRO A 91 5.09 9.19 9.65
N GLY A 92 6.17 8.51 10.02
CA GLY A 92 7.42 8.52 9.27
C GLY A 92 7.27 7.95 7.87
N LEU A 93 6.53 6.85 7.71
CA LEU A 93 6.23 6.27 6.40
C LEU A 93 5.48 7.27 5.49
N LYS A 94 4.47 7.96 6.01
CA LYS A 94 3.70 8.97 5.27
C LYS A 94 4.57 10.13 4.79
N GLU A 95 5.41 10.65 5.66
CA GLU A 95 6.32 11.76 5.35
C GLU A 95 7.31 11.36 4.25
N LYS A 96 7.96 10.21 4.40
CA LYS A 96 8.94 9.72 3.43
C LYS A 96 8.32 9.41 2.07
N LEU A 97 7.16 8.78 2.04
CA LEU A 97 6.44 8.50 0.79
C LEU A 97 6.14 9.78 0.02
N GLU A 98 5.66 10.83 0.69
CA GLU A 98 5.39 12.13 0.03
C GLU A 98 6.69 12.78 -0.48
N ASN A 99 7.77 12.72 0.27
CA ASN A 99 9.07 13.25 -0.15
C ASN A 99 9.60 12.52 -1.39
N PHE A 100 9.52 11.19 -1.42
CA PHE A 100 9.91 10.39 -2.57
C PHE A 100 9.02 10.68 -3.79
N TYR A 101 7.68 10.73 -3.57
CA TYR A 101 6.73 11.08 -4.62
C TYR A 101 7.06 12.45 -5.22
N ALA A 102 7.25 13.47 -4.40
CA ALA A 102 7.56 14.81 -4.86
C ALA A 102 8.82 14.82 -5.73
N TYR A 103 9.84 14.09 -5.35
CA TYR A 103 11.06 14.00 -6.12
C TYR A 103 10.87 13.24 -7.45
N PHE A 104 10.24 12.06 -7.40
CA PHE A 104 10.04 11.21 -8.58
C PHE A 104 9.06 11.84 -9.58
N TYR A 105 8.01 12.51 -9.09
CA TYR A 105 7.03 13.17 -9.94
C TYR A 105 7.57 14.51 -10.49
N HIS A 106 8.02 15.43 -9.62
CA HIS A 106 8.32 16.80 -10.03
C HIS A 106 9.74 16.96 -10.56
N THR A 107 10.72 16.25 -10.00
CA THR A 107 12.13 16.38 -10.38
C THR A 107 12.52 15.40 -11.48
N LEU A 108 12.25 14.13 -11.27
CA LEU A 108 12.61 13.09 -12.25
C LEU A 108 11.58 12.94 -13.37
N GLN A 109 10.34 13.42 -13.16
CA GLN A 109 9.26 13.41 -14.14
C GLN A 109 8.89 11.99 -14.66
N PHE A 110 8.94 10.99 -13.77
CA PHE A 110 8.46 9.64 -14.08
C PHE A 110 6.93 9.58 -14.26
N ALA A 111 6.19 10.53 -13.71
CA ALA A 111 4.82 10.83 -14.08
C ALA A 111 4.71 12.32 -14.40
N ARG A 112 3.73 12.70 -15.21
CA ARG A 112 3.56 14.08 -15.71
C ARG A 112 2.15 14.55 -15.47
N GLN A 113 1.93 15.85 -15.60
CA GLN A 113 0.59 16.42 -15.59
C GLN A 113 -0.31 15.70 -16.60
N GLY A 114 -1.51 15.28 -16.18
CA GLY A 114 -2.41 14.42 -16.94
C GLY A 114 -2.26 12.94 -16.67
N SER A 115 -1.26 12.55 -15.84
CA SER A 115 -1.13 11.18 -15.32
C SER A 115 -2.36 10.77 -14.52
N LYS A 116 -2.63 9.48 -14.45
CA LYS A 116 -3.63 8.93 -13.52
C LYS A 116 -3.31 9.23 -12.06
N CYS A 117 -2.04 9.50 -11.72
CA CYS A 117 -1.63 10.02 -10.41
C CYS A 117 -2.27 11.37 -10.04
N ASP A 118 -2.73 12.16 -11.01
CA ASP A 118 -3.45 13.42 -10.72
C ASP A 118 -4.88 13.15 -10.23
N LYS A 119 -5.44 12.01 -10.63
CA LYS A 119 -6.80 11.58 -10.28
C LYS A 119 -6.85 10.65 -9.08
N TYR A 120 -5.91 9.71 -9.00
CA TYR A 120 -5.88 8.67 -7.99
C TYR A 120 -4.65 8.79 -7.08
N ARG A 121 -4.81 8.39 -5.83
CA ARG A 121 -3.71 8.12 -4.92
C ARG A 121 -3.03 6.82 -5.30
N MET A 122 -1.70 6.78 -5.27
CA MET A 122 -0.95 5.52 -5.29
C MET A 122 -1.30 4.70 -4.06
N MET A 123 -1.29 3.39 -4.19
CA MET A 123 -1.74 2.49 -3.13
C MET A 123 -0.55 1.87 -2.41
N VAL A 124 -0.64 1.81 -1.08
CA VAL A 124 0.32 1.09 -0.24
C VAL A 124 -0.45 0.06 0.58
N MET A 125 -0.07 -1.21 0.42
CA MET A 125 -0.70 -2.35 1.08
C MET A 125 0.29 -2.95 2.09
N ILE A 126 0.00 -2.80 3.39
CA ILE A 126 0.86 -3.32 4.46
C ILE A 126 0.33 -4.70 4.86
N ASN A 127 1.05 -5.74 4.50
CA ASN A 127 0.71 -7.13 4.77
C ASN A 127 1.14 -7.54 6.18
N TYR A 128 0.28 -8.23 6.92
CA TYR A 128 0.58 -8.80 8.23
C TYR A 128 1.31 -10.13 8.06
N SER A 129 2.59 -10.04 7.71
CA SER A 129 3.44 -11.17 7.36
C SER A 129 4.87 -10.96 7.81
N LEU A 130 5.57 -12.06 8.10
CA LEU A 130 7.02 -12.10 8.36
C LEU A 130 7.84 -12.28 7.08
N GLU A 131 7.19 -12.48 5.95
CA GLU A 131 7.87 -12.53 4.67
C GLU A 131 8.65 -11.23 4.44
N GLY A 132 9.93 -11.35 4.12
CA GLY A 132 10.82 -10.21 3.93
C GLY A 132 10.64 -9.53 2.59
N THR A 133 9.40 -9.38 2.12
CA THR A 133 9.11 -8.90 0.77
C THR A 133 8.62 -7.45 0.78
N ALA A 134 9.05 -6.72 -0.24
CA ALA A 134 8.42 -5.50 -0.69
C ALA A 134 8.38 -5.57 -2.22
N TYR A 135 7.32 -5.02 -2.81
CA TYR A 135 7.13 -4.98 -4.26
C TYR A 135 6.55 -3.63 -4.67
N GLY A 136 7.13 -3.07 -5.72
CA GLY A 136 6.55 -1.96 -6.46
C GLY A 136 5.94 -2.44 -7.78
N GLY A 137 4.81 -1.88 -8.15
CA GLY A 137 4.10 -2.23 -9.37
C GLY A 137 2.87 -1.35 -9.56
N ASP A 138 1.81 -1.92 -10.07
CA ASP A 138 0.54 -1.23 -10.25
C ASP A 138 -0.66 -2.12 -9.96
N TYR A 139 -1.81 -1.49 -9.78
CA TYR A 139 -3.11 -2.15 -9.78
C TYR A 139 -3.84 -1.95 -11.11
N ASP A 140 -4.10 -3.06 -11.79
CA ASP A 140 -4.97 -3.17 -12.98
C ASP A 140 -4.57 -2.27 -14.17
N GLY A 141 -3.31 -1.86 -14.28
CA GLY A 141 -2.87 -0.88 -15.27
C GLY A 141 -3.48 0.51 -15.04
N GLN A 142 -3.82 0.84 -13.78
CA GLN A 142 -4.48 2.10 -13.44
C GLN A 142 -3.64 3.00 -12.56
N ILE A 143 -3.05 2.48 -11.51
CA ILE A 143 -2.32 3.28 -10.54
C ILE A 143 -1.17 2.51 -9.90
N GLY A 144 -0.04 3.17 -9.72
CA GLY A 144 1.10 2.60 -9.03
C GLY A 144 0.77 2.13 -7.62
N ALA A 145 1.37 1.03 -7.21
CA ALA A 145 1.11 0.40 -5.92
C ALA A 145 2.37 -0.20 -5.31
N LEU A 146 2.37 -0.28 -3.98
CA LEU A 146 3.38 -0.90 -3.14
C LEU A 146 2.73 -1.98 -2.28
N TRP A 147 3.36 -3.15 -2.19
CA TRP A 147 3.05 -4.20 -1.22
C TRP A 147 4.24 -4.37 -0.30
N ILE A 148 4.05 -4.15 0.99
CA ILE A 148 5.15 -4.09 1.96
C ILE A 148 4.81 -4.89 3.21
N THR A 149 5.86 -5.31 3.93
CA THR A 149 5.74 -5.96 5.24
C THR A 149 6.50 -5.15 6.30
N PRO A 150 6.19 -5.32 7.59
CA PRO A 150 6.79 -4.51 8.66
C PRO A 150 8.31 -4.51 8.69
N ASN A 151 8.96 -5.62 8.35
CA ASN A 151 10.42 -5.72 8.37
C ASN A 151 11.10 -4.87 7.28
N ARG A 152 10.36 -4.41 6.26
CA ARG A 152 10.87 -3.52 5.20
C ARG A 152 10.71 -2.04 5.51
N VAL A 153 10.03 -1.71 6.60
CA VAL A 153 9.81 -0.32 7.06
C VAL A 153 10.46 -0.05 8.42
N GLN A 154 11.44 -0.86 8.81
CA GLN A 154 12.22 -0.64 10.04
C GLN A 154 13.43 0.28 9.81
N ASP A 155 13.88 0.42 8.57
CA ASP A 155 14.93 1.34 8.21
C ASP A 155 14.41 2.78 8.22
N GLU A 156 15.07 3.63 8.98
CA GLU A 156 14.72 5.04 9.13
C GLU A 156 14.75 5.82 7.81
N LYS A 157 15.61 5.41 6.87
CA LYS A 157 15.74 6.01 5.53
C LYS A 157 14.72 5.46 4.55
N LEU A 158 14.12 4.31 4.85
CA LEU A 158 13.19 3.59 3.99
C LEU A 158 13.75 3.31 2.57
N ASN A 159 15.03 2.92 2.51
CA ASN A 159 15.70 2.67 1.24
C ASN A 159 14.97 1.65 0.36
N CYS A 160 14.56 0.52 0.94
CA CYS A 160 13.78 -0.49 0.23
C CYS A 160 12.47 0.11 -0.32
N ILE A 161 11.79 0.94 0.46
CA ILE A 161 10.53 1.57 0.03
C ILE A 161 10.76 2.58 -1.11
N ALA A 162 11.85 3.34 -1.05
CA ALA A 162 12.22 4.25 -2.15
C ALA A 162 12.49 3.48 -3.46
N HIS A 163 13.18 2.33 -3.36
CA HIS A 163 13.43 1.44 -4.49
C HIS A 163 12.12 0.90 -5.07
N GLU A 164 11.27 0.30 -4.24
CA GLU A 164 10.00 -0.28 -4.69
C GLU A 164 9.01 0.78 -5.21
N LEU A 165 9.03 1.98 -4.63
CA LEU A 165 8.26 3.09 -5.18
C LEU A 165 8.78 3.50 -6.57
N GLY A 166 10.08 3.36 -6.82
CA GLY A 166 10.65 3.51 -8.16
C GLY A 166 9.97 2.58 -9.16
N HIS A 167 9.80 1.30 -8.84
CA HIS A 167 9.05 0.35 -9.67
C HIS A 167 7.58 0.75 -9.86
N SER A 168 6.95 1.29 -8.82
CA SER A 168 5.57 1.79 -8.94
C SER A 168 5.47 2.95 -9.92
N PHE A 169 6.48 3.84 -9.97
CA PHE A 169 6.54 4.92 -10.94
C PHE A 169 6.87 4.43 -12.36
N GLN A 170 7.71 3.41 -12.51
CA GLN A 170 7.95 2.75 -13.81
C GLN A 170 6.65 2.15 -14.36
N SER A 171 5.91 1.42 -13.52
CA SER A 171 4.60 0.88 -13.88
C SER A 171 3.59 1.99 -14.20
N GLN A 172 3.66 3.13 -13.51
CA GLN A 172 2.78 4.27 -13.75
C GLN A 172 2.92 4.83 -15.17
N ILE A 173 4.11 4.83 -15.75
CA ILE A 173 4.33 5.23 -17.15
C ILE A 173 3.46 4.37 -18.08
N THR A 174 3.44 3.07 -17.86
CA THR A 174 2.60 2.13 -18.62
C THR A 174 1.11 2.33 -18.33
N CYS A 175 0.74 2.56 -17.06
CA CYS A 175 -0.64 2.87 -16.67
C CYS A 175 -1.17 4.11 -17.41
N ASP A 176 -0.31 5.09 -17.68
CA ASP A 176 -0.64 6.32 -18.40
C ASP A 176 -0.63 6.14 -19.94
N GLY A 177 -0.46 4.90 -20.41
CA GLY A 177 -0.43 4.58 -21.83
C GLY A 177 0.84 5.05 -22.53
N GLN A 178 1.91 5.24 -21.79
CA GLN A 178 3.22 5.65 -22.31
C GLN A 178 4.25 4.54 -22.06
N GLY A 179 5.29 4.53 -22.89
CA GLY A 179 6.35 3.52 -22.78
C GLY A 179 5.92 2.11 -23.16
N GLU A 180 6.82 1.19 -22.98
CA GLU A 180 6.61 -0.24 -23.23
C GLU A 180 6.38 -0.97 -21.89
N ALA A 181 5.54 -1.99 -21.93
CA ALA A 181 5.38 -2.88 -20.77
C ALA A 181 6.68 -3.68 -20.61
N TRP A 182 7.24 -3.64 -19.39
CA TRP A 182 8.37 -4.46 -18.94
C TRP A 182 9.59 -4.48 -19.88
N GLY A 183 10.50 -3.57 -19.63
CA GLY A 183 11.76 -3.42 -20.40
C GLY A 183 12.89 -4.40 -20.04
N GLY A 184 12.59 -5.47 -19.27
CA GLY A 184 13.59 -6.42 -18.74
C GLY A 184 14.05 -6.09 -17.32
N CYS A 185 14.29 -7.13 -16.51
CA CYS A 185 14.62 -7.01 -15.08
C CYS A 185 15.80 -6.07 -14.83
N GLY A 186 16.89 -6.19 -15.57
CA GLY A 186 18.09 -5.40 -15.33
C GLY A 186 17.87 -3.90 -15.44
N PHE A 187 17.12 -3.42 -16.41
CA PHE A 187 16.85 -2.00 -16.59
C PHE A 187 15.88 -1.47 -15.53
N PHE A 188 14.86 -2.22 -15.19
CA PHE A 188 13.91 -1.83 -14.18
C PHE A 188 14.58 -1.73 -12.80
N GLU A 189 15.35 -2.74 -12.42
CA GLU A 189 16.08 -2.76 -11.15
C GLU A 189 17.13 -1.64 -11.07
N MET A 190 17.96 -1.47 -12.12
CA MET A 190 18.97 -0.42 -12.13
C MET A 190 18.36 0.98 -12.04
N THR A 191 17.25 1.21 -12.76
CA THR A 191 16.58 2.51 -12.74
C THR A 191 15.94 2.77 -11.38
N SER A 192 15.27 1.79 -10.79
CA SER A 192 14.68 1.90 -9.46
C SER A 192 15.75 2.13 -8.38
N GLN A 193 16.87 1.39 -8.46
CA GLN A 193 18.02 1.61 -7.57
C GLN A 193 18.62 3.01 -7.76
N TRP A 194 18.71 3.50 -9.00
CA TRP A 194 19.16 4.86 -9.26
C TRP A 194 18.20 5.90 -8.67
N MET A 195 16.89 5.68 -8.75
CA MET A 195 15.87 6.56 -8.15
C MET A 195 16.03 6.63 -6.63
N LEU A 196 16.27 5.50 -5.96
CA LEU A 196 16.60 5.45 -4.54
C LEU A 196 17.83 6.34 -4.24
N TRP A 197 18.90 6.21 -5.02
CA TRP A 197 20.11 7.01 -4.80
C TRP A 197 19.88 8.51 -4.94
N GLN A 198 18.90 8.92 -5.71
CA GLN A 198 18.55 10.35 -5.83
C GLN A 198 17.91 10.92 -4.56
N VAL A 199 17.25 10.11 -3.77
CA VAL A 199 16.55 10.51 -2.54
C VAL A 199 17.27 10.12 -1.25
N ASN A 200 18.32 9.31 -1.33
CA ASN A 200 19.21 8.98 -0.21
C ASN A 200 20.60 9.58 -0.46
N PRO A 201 20.96 10.71 0.17
CA PRO A 201 22.28 11.33 -0.03
C PRO A 201 23.44 10.47 0.49
N ASP A 202 23.15 9.53 1.38
CA ASP A 202 24.16 8.66 2.01
C ASP A 202 24.26 7.29 1.33
N TRP A 203 23.71 7.12 0.13
CA TRP A 203 23.64 5.83 -0.56
C TRP A 203 25.00 5.13 -0.71
N MET A 204 26.08 5.88 -0.80
CA MET A 204 27.44 5.33 -0.84
C MET A 204 27.84 4.61 0.44
N THR A 205 27.16 4.88 1.55
CA THR A 205 27.36 4.19 2.83
C THR A 205 26.38 3.04 2.99
N ASP A 206 25.11 3.25 2.70
CA ASP A 206 24.03 2.32 3.00
C ASP A 206 23.78 1.30 1.88
N GLU A 207 23.85 1.76 0.62
CA GLU A 207 23.47 1.02 -0.57
C GLU A 207 24.64 0.74 -1.53
N LYS A 208 25.86 0.97 -1.04
CA LYS A 208 27.10 0.81 -1.80
C LYS A 208 27.27 -0.58 -2.43
N TYR A 209 26.70 -1.60 -1.82
CA TYR A 209 26.85 -2.98 -2.30
C TYR A 209 26.34 -3.16 -3.75
N HIS A 210 25.28 -2.48 -4.14
CA HIS A 210 24.80 -2.48 -5.53
C HIS A 210 25.82 -1.81 -6.46
N TRP A 211 26.41 -0.70 -6.04
CA TRP A 211 27.46 -0.03 -6.81
C TRP A 211 28.72 -0.88 -6.94
N ASP A 212 29.12 -1.56 -5.86
CA ASP A 212 30.28 -2.45 -5.87
C ASP A 212 30.02 -3.67 -6.76
N ALA A 213 28.83 -4.25 -6.73
CA ALA A 213 28.41 -5.30 -7.65
C ALA A 213 28.45 -4.81 -9.10
N PHE A 214 27.86 -3.64 -9.41
CA PHE A 214 27.90 -3.05 -10.74
C PHE A 214 29.34 -2.89 -11.27
N LYS A 215 30.26 -2.37 -10.46
CA LYS A 215 31.67 -2.23 -10.87
C LYS A 215 32.32 -3.54 -11.26
N THR A 216 32.00 -4.63 -10.57
CA THR A 216 32.53 -5.96 -10.89
C THR A 216 31.98 -6.52 -12.19
N LEU A 217 30.83 -6.00 -12.66
CA LEU A 217 30.10 -6.46 -13.85
C LEU A 217 30.40 -5.65 -15.10
N THR A 218 31.08 -4.50 -14.96
CA THR A 218 31.43 -3.64 -16.11
C THR A 218 32.31 -4.36 -17.16
N HIS A 219 32.94 -5.46 -16.79
CA HIS A 219 33.74 -6.30 -17.70
C HIS A 219 32.93 -7.44 -18.35
N LYS A 220 31.66 -7.63 -17.98
CA LYS A 220 30.79 -8.67 -18.53
C LYS A 220 29.91 -8.11 -19.65
N ALA A 221 29.54 -8.97 -20.58
CA ALA A 221 28.57 -8.59 -21.61
C ALA A 221 27.22 -8.22 -20.93
N TYR A 222 26.51 -7.22 -21.48
CA TYR A 222 25.25 -6.71 -20.95
C TYR A 222 24.19 -7.79 -20.73
N LEU A 223 24.21 -8.88 -21.50
CA LEU A 223 23.32 -10.04 -21.33
C LEU A 223 23.40 -10.71 -19.96
N HIS A 224 24.48 -10.47 -19.22
CA HIS A 224 24.63 -11.00 -17.86
C HIS A 224 24.11 -10.05 -16.78
N LEU A 225 23.67 -8.85 -17.13
CA LEU A 225 23.11 -7.88 -16.17
C LEU A 225 21.76 -8.38 -15.61
N ASP A 226 21.01 -9.18 -16.37
CA ASP A 226 19.74 -9.77 -15.91
C ASP A 226 19.92 -10.90 -14.87
N ASN A 227 21.15 -11.36 -14.62
CA ASN A 227 21.45 -12.44 -13.69
C ASN A 227 22.14 -11.93 -12.40
N ILE A 228 22.01 -10.66 -12.07
CA ILE A 228 22.66 -10.03 -10.92
C ILE A 228 21.80 -10.10 -9.68
N TYR A 229 20.53 -10.42 -9.84
CA TYR A 229 19.52 -10.51 -8.78
C TYR A 229 19.04 -11.93 -8.59
#